data_05c14de51688637b4ebbf513e3ec8157
#
_entry.id   05c14de51688637b4ebbf513e3ec8157
#
_cell.length_a   1.000
_cell.length_b   1.000
_cell.length_c   1.000
_cell.angle_alpha   90.00
_cell.angle_beta   90.00
_cell.angle_gamma   90.00
#
_symmetry.space_group_name_H-M   'P 1'
#
loop_
_entity.id
_entity.type
_entity.pdbx_description
1 polymer ?
#
loop_
_entity_poly.entity_id
_entity_poly.type
_entity_poly.pdbx_seq_one_letter_code
_entity_poly.pdbx_strand_id
1 'polypeptide(L)'
;ESLLFSVNNQYQTQEYNLGSINGIPLSVQLDPDGWILKEVQYLNNDNIIPELSNILIYPAYPNPFNPEITFQYFLPTSLGEIQSEIHIYDLQGRLIDNIGKGKSKPGLNNVSWKANAPSGTYFIQMSANNNYYSQKIQLVK
;
A
#
# COMPACT_ATOMS: atom_id res chain seq x y z
N GLU A 1 16.31 14.37 -16.40
CA GLU A 1 16.37 15.71 -15.77
C GLU A 1 15.40 15.76 -14.60
N SER A 2 15.83 16.37 -13.49
CA SER A 2 14.99 16.66 -12.35
C SER A 2 14.67 18.16 -12.33
N LEU A 3 13.40 18.51 -12.19
CA LEU A 3 12.98 19.89 -12.00
C LEU A 3 12.59 20.08 -10.54
N LEU A 4 13.14 21.09 -9.90
CA LEU A 4 12.85 21.47 -8.53
C LEU A 4 11.99 22.72 -8.51
N PHE A 5 10.84 22.63 -7.87
CA PHE A 5 9.94 23.76 -7.63
C PHE A 5 9.91 24.04 -6.13
N SER A 6 10.06 25.31 -5.76
CA SER A 6 9.85 25.77 -4.40
C SER A 6 8.50 26.47 -4.32
N VAL A 7 7.65 26.03 -3.43
CA VAL A 7 6.30 26.58 -3.24
C VAL A 7 6.13 27.02 -1.79
N ASN A 8 5.42 28.13 -1.59
CA ASN A 8 5.14 28.63 -0.24
C ASN A 8 3.66 28.36 0.08
N ASN A 9 3.42 27.52 1.08
CA ASN A 9 2.06 27.16 1.50
C ASN A 9 1.58 28.10 2.62
N GLN A 10 0.57 28.91 2.32
CA GLN A 10 -0.01 29.87 3.26
C GLN A 10 -1.42 29.49 3.73
N TYR A 11 -2.03 28.49 3.10
CA TYR A 11 -3.41 28.09 3.35
C TYR A 11 -3.50 26.60 3.60
N GLN A 12 -4.58 26.18 4.24
CA GLN A 12 -4.84 24.76 4.55
C GLN A 12 -4.98 23.88 3.29
N THR A 13 -5.45 24.47 2.19
CA THR A 13 -5.48 23.85 0.86
C THR A 13 -5.00 24.86 -0.16
N GLN A 14 -4.03 24.50 -0.97
CA GLN A 14 -3.50 25.39 -2.00
C GLN A 14 -3.11 24.59 -3.24
N GLU A 15 -3.46 25.10 -4.41
CA GLU A 15 -3.09 24.55 -5.70
C GLU A 15 -1.92 25.33 -6.28
N TYR A 16 -0.95 24.60 -6.82
CA TYR A 16 0.19 25.17 -7.50
C TYR A 16 0.22 24.71 -8.95
N ASN A 17 0.22 25.66 -9.88
CA ASN A 17 0.44 25.37 -11.27
C ASN A 17 1.94 25.45 -11.55
N LEU A 18 2.55 24.31 -11.78
CA LEU A 18 4.00 24.18 -12.02
C LEU A 18 4.41 24.47 -13.48
N GLY A 19 3.45 24.90 -14.31
CA GLY A 19 3.68 25.18 -15.72
C GLY A 19 3.72 23.92 -16.59
N SER A 20 4.08 24.10 -17.85
CA SER A 20 4.19 22.99 -18.79
C SER A 20 5.58 22.36 -18.70
N ILE A 21 5.61 21.04 -18.54
CA ILE A 21 6.82 20.25 -18.60
C ILE A 21 6.90 19.49 -19.92
N ASN A 22 8.09 19.43 -20.51
CA ASN A 22 8.31 18.65 -21.73
C ASN A 22 8.53 17.19 -21.32
N GLY A 23 7.53 16.35 -21.58
CA GLY A 23 7.56 14.93 -21.30
C GLY A 23 6.57 14.49 -20.23
N ILE A 24 6.55 13.19 -19.98
CA ILE A 24 5.69 12.57 -18.96
C ILE A 24 6.49 12.50 -17.65
N PRO A 25 6.02 13.09 -16.54
CA PRO A 25 6.72 12.98 -15.28
C PRO A 25 6.69 11.52 -14.79
N LEU A 26 7.86 10.98 -14.48
CA LEU A 26 7.99 9.61 -13.97
C LEU A 26 7.60 9.53 -12.48
N SER A 27 7.84 10.61 -11.75
CA SER A 27 7.47 10.69 -10.34
C SER A 27 7.43 12.14 -9.88
N VAL A 28 6.65 12.40 -8.85
CA VAL A 28 6.64 13.65 -8.09
C VAL A 28 6.96 13.31 -6.65
N GLN A 29 8.00 13.94 -6.11
CA GLN A 29 8.38 13.78 -4.71
C GLN A 29 8.16 15.09 -3.98
N LEU A 30 7.31 15.03 -2.96
CA LEU A 30 7.05 16.16 -2.08
C LEU A 30 7.99 16.07 -0.89
N ASP A 31 8.75 17.13 -0.62
CA ASP A 31 9.69 17.22 0.51
C ASP A 31 10.66 16.01 0.57
N PRO A 32 11.59 15.90 -0.37
CA PRO A 32 12.51 14.76 -0.47
C PRO A 32 13.40 14.60 0.77
N ASP A 33 13.65 15.69 1.48
CA ASP A 33 14.52 15.72 2.66
C ASP A 33 13.79 15.42 3.97
N GLY A 34 12.44 15.30 3.94
CA GLY A 34 11.63 14.94 5.10
C GLY A 34 11.54 16.02 6.18
N TRP A 35 11.60 17.28 5.82
CA TRP A 35 11.64 18.44 6.74
C TRP A 35 10.29 18.80 7.33
N ILE A 36 9.21 18.35 6.69
CA ILE A 36 7.85 18.63 7.12
C ILE A 36 7.06 17.36 7.42
N LEU A 37 6.22 17.40 8.43
CA LEU A 37 5.21 16.38 8.67
C LEU A 37 4.15 16.52 7.58
N LYS A 38 3.97 15.47 6.77
CA LYS A 38 3.04 15.50 5.66
C LYS A 38 2.21 14.22 5.58
N GLU A 39 0.96 14.40 5.22
CA GLU A 39 0.11 13.33 4.71
C GLU A 39 -0.03 13.54 3.19
N VAL A 40 0.35 12.55 2.41
CA VAL A 40 0.24 12.63 0.95
C VAL A 40 -0.99 11.84 0.53
N GLN A 41 -1.99 12.56 0.03
CA GLN A 41 -3.14 11.96 -0.63
C GLN A 41 -2.95 12.06 -2.15
N TYR A 42 -2.90 10.92 -2.81
CA TYR A 42 -2.86 10.87 -4.27
C TYR A 42 -4.29 10.93 -4.80
N LEU A 43 -4.68 12.09 -5.33
CA LEU A 43 -5.96 12.24 -6.02
C LEU A 43 -5.80 11.67 -7.44
N ASN A 44 -6.55 10.64 -7.75
CA ASN A 44 -6.63 10.08 -9.09
C ASN A 44 -7.35 11.06 -10.02
N ASN A 45 -6.60 11.87 -10.73
CA ASN A 45 -7.11 12.43 -11.98
C ASN A 45 -6.94 11.35 -13.04
N ASP A 46 -8.02 10.91 -13.65
CA ASP A 46 -8.11 9.77 -14.58
C ASP A 46 -7.19 9.83 -15.82
N ASN A 47 -6.31 10.82 -15.91
CA ASN A 47 -5.47 11.08 -17.07
C ASN A 47 -3.95 11.07 -16.85
N ILE A 48 -3.44 10.93 -15.63
CA ILE A 48 -1.98 10.92 -15.38
C ILE A 48 -1.66 9.97 -14.23
N ILE A 49 -1.92 8.70 -14.38
CA ILE A 49 -1.25 7.69 -13.58
C ILE A 49 -0.21 7.05 -14.51
N PRO A 50 1.12 7.16 -14.23
CA PRO A 50 2.01 6.13 -14.74
C PRO A 50 1.36 4.83 -14.31
N GLU A 51 0.96 4.01 -15.28
CA GLU A 51 0.35 2.71 -15.02
C GLU A 51 1.24 2.00 -14.01
N LEU A 52 0.77 1.94 -12.74
CA LEU A 52 1.50 1.23 -11.71
C LEU A 52 1.63 -0.20 -12.22
N SER A 53 2.80 -0.55 -12.73
CA SER A 53 3.06 -1.87 -13.31
C SER A 53 3.21 -2.93 -12.24
N ASN A 54 3.32 -2.52 -10.97
CA ASN A 54 3.60 -3.39 -9.85
C ASN A 54 2.47 -3.39 -8.81
N ILE A 55 2.30 -4.52 -8.16
CA ILE A 55 1.41 -4.64 -6.99
C ILE A 55 1.99 -3.79 -5.86
N LEU A 56 1.17 -2.92 -5.27
CA LEU A 56 1.54 -2.14 -4.09
C LEU A 56 0.91 -2.75 -2.85
N ILE A 57 1.72 -2.91 -1.82
CA ILE A 57 1.28 -3.40 -0.51
C ILE A 57 1.34 -2.25 0.48
N TYR A 58 0.20 -1.94 1.10
CA TYR A 58 0.12 -0.92 2.14
C TYR A 58 0.41 -1.52 3.51
N PRO A 59 0.91 -0.73 4.47
CA PRO A 59 1.05 -1.19 5.85
C PRO A 59 -0.28 -1.69 6.40
N ALA A 60 -0.29 -2.90 6.97
CA ALA A 60 -1.46 -3.45 7.62
C ALA A 60 -1.80 -2.65 8.88
N TYR A 61 -3.09 -2.37 9.10
CA TYR A 61 -3.53 -1.50 10.19
C TYR A 61 -4.80 -2.02 10.89
N PRO A 62 -4.97 -1.67 12.17
CA PRO A 62 -3.98 -1.12 13.08
C PRO A 62 -2.82 -2.11 13.32
N ASN A 63 -1.63 -1.63 13.65
CA ASN A 63 -0.51 -2.49 14.03
C ASN A 63 0.33 -1.76 15.12
N PRO A 64 0.34 -2.20 16.40
CA PRO A 64 -0.29 -3.43 16.92
C PRO A 64 -1.82 -3.44 16.84
N PHE A 65 -2.43 -4.63 16.86
CA PHE A 65 -3.88 -4.80 16.69
C PHE A 65 -4.51 -5.67 17.79
N ASN A 66 -5.85 -5.50 17.97
CA ASN A 66 -6.65 -6.27 18.95
C ASN A 66 -8.14 -6.24 18.54
N PRO A 67 -8.78 -7.35 18.23
CA PRO A 67 -8.20 -8.59 17.68
C PRO A 67 -8.17 -8.58 16.15
N GLU A 68 -8.50 -7.46 15.49
CA GLU A 68 -8.70 -7.36 14.05
C GLU A 68 -7.69 -6.43 13.40
N ILE A 69 -7.18 -6.84 12.24
CA ILE A 69 -6.25 -6.07 11.40
C ILE A 69 -6.70 -6.14 9.95
N THR A 70 -6.51 -5.03 9.22
CA THR A 70 -6.78 -4.95 7.79
C THR A 70 -5.49 -4.94 7.00
N PHE A 71 -5.40 -5.82 6.03
CA PHE A 71 -4.35 -5.86 5.02
C PHE A 71 -4.88 -5.27 3.72
N GLN A 72 -4.18 -4.29 3.19
CA GLN A 72 -4.59 -3.55 2.00
C GLN A 72 -3.53 -3.64 0.92
N TYR A 73 -3.96 -3.85 -0.33
CA TYR A 73 -3.08 -3.88 -1.50
C TYR A 73 -3.79 -3.34 -2.74
N PHE A 74 -3.00 -2.75 -3.62
CA PHE A 74 -3.46 -2.26 -4.92
C PHE A 74 -2.97 -3.18 -6.03
N LEU A 75 -3.88 -3.57 -6.91
CA LEU A 75 -3.60 -4.37 -8.08
C LEU A 75 -3.71 -3.49 -9.34
N PRO A 76 -2.63 -3.35 -10.13
CA PRO A 76 -2.66 -2.60 -11.38
C PRO A 76 -3.69 -3.13 -12.38
N THR A 77 -4.30 -2.24 -13.14
CA THR A 77 -5.24 -2.60 -14.21
C THR A 77 -4.59 -3.42 -15.32
N SER A 78 -3.31 -3.18 -15.57
CA SER A 78 -2.48 -3.90 -16.55
C SER A 78 -2.36 -5.40 -16.28
N LEU A 79 -2.50 -5.82 -15.01
CA LEU A 79 -2.44 -7.23 -14.64
C LEU A 79 -3.79 -7.96 -14.80
N GLY A 80 -4.89 -7.20 -14.94
CA GLY A 80 -6.23 -7.79 -14.90
C GLY A 80 -6.54 -8.49 -13.59
N GLU A 81 -7.48 -9.45 -13.62
CA GLU A 81 -7.74 -10.33 -12.47
C GLU A 81 -6.62 -11.36 -12.32
N ILE A 82 -6.04 -11.48 -11.13
CA ILE A 82 -5.00 -12.47 -10.83
C ILE A 82 -5.41 -13.36 -9.66
N GLN A 83 -4.85 -14.56 -9.62
CA GLN A 83 -4.95 -15.41 -8.43
C GLN A 83 -4.04 -14.88 -7.33
N SER A 84 -4.59 -14.76 -6.13
CA SER A 84 -3.85 -14.40 -4.94
C SER A 84 -4.22 -15.29 -3.76
N GLU A 85 -3.27 -15.51 -2.86
CA GLU A 85 -3.47 -16.18 -1.60
C GLU A 85 -2.81 -15.37 -0.49
N ILE A 86 -3.50 -15.24 0.64
CA ILE A 86 -3.01 -14.47 1.78
C ILE A 86 -3.07 -15.35 3.02
N HIS A 87 -1.90 -15.60 3.59
CA HIS A 87 -1.70 -16.48 4.71
C HIS A 87 -1.13 -15.75 5.93
N ILE A 88 -1.44 -16.25 7.11
CA ILE A 88 -0.86 -15.80 8.38
C ILE A 88 0.05 -16.90 8.90
N TYR A 89 1.26 -16.52 9.26
CA TYR A 89 2.27 -17.40 9.85
C TYR A 89 2.73 -16.88 11.20
N ASP A 90 3.11 -17.81 12.08
CA ASP A 90 3.81 -17.46 13.32
C ASP A 90 5.34 -17.31 13.10
N LEU A 91 6.06 -17.00 14.17
CA LEU A 91 7.53 -16.86 14.14
C LEU A 91 8.27 -18.15 13.77
N GLN A 92 7.65 -19.32 13.91
CA GLN A 92 8.20 -20.60 13.52
C GLN A 92 7.89 -20.99 12.08
N GLY A 93 7.18 -20.12 11.34
CA GLY A 93 6.74 -20.38 9.97
C GLY A 93 5.55 -21.35 9.86
N ARG A 94 4.86 -21.63 10.97
CA ARG A 94 3.64 -22.45 10.94
C ARG A 94 2.48 -21.62 10.43
N LEU A 95 1.71 -22.20 9.51
CA LEU A 95 0.47 -21.59 9.03
C LEU A 95 -0.55 -21.53 10.17
N ILE A 96 -1.01 -20.32 10.46
CA ILE A 96 -2.02 -20.03 11.49
C ILE A 96 -3.39 -19.88 10.85
N ASP A 97 -3.47 -19.17 9.71
CA ASP A 97 -4.75 -18.92 9.06
C ASP A 97 -4.55 -18.66 7.55
N ASN A 98 -5.62 -18.88 6.78
CA ASN A 98 -5.73 -18.48 5.38
C ASN A 98 -6.88 -17.47 5.26
N ILE A 99 -6.54 -16.19 5.10
CA ILE A 99 -7.49 -15.08 5.15
C ILE A 99 -7.94 -14.60 3.78
N GLY A 100 -7.33 -15.07 2.71
CA GLY A 100 -7.71 -14.72 1.35
C GLY A 100 -7.18 -15.72 0.34
N LYS A 101 -8.10 -16.29 -0.45
CA LYS A 101 -7.77 -17.18 -1.56
C LYS A 101 -8.75 -16.99 -2.70
N GLY A 102 -8.24 -16.68 -3.87
CA GLY A 102 -9.07 -16.55 -5.06
C GLY A 102 -8.59 -15.45 -6.00
N LYS A 103 -9.53 -14.97 -6.81
CA LYS A 103 -9.26 -13.91 -7.77
C LYS A 103 -9.33 -12.54 -7.12
N SER A 104 -8.24 -11.80 -7.22
CA SER A 104 -8.19 -10.37 -6.89
C SER A 104 -8.44 -9.53 -8.12
N LYS A 105 -9.24 -8.48 -7.97
CA LYS A 105 -9.59 -7.56 -9.04
C LYS A 105 -8.63 -6.37 -9.08
N PRO A 106 -8.44 -5.76 -10.25
CA PRO A 106 -7.72 -4.49 -10.35
C PRO A 106 -8.30 -3.43 -9.40
N GLY A 107 -7.42 -2.57 -8.90
CA GLY A 107 -7.75 -1.53 -7.94
C GLY A 107 -7.39 -1.91 -6.51
N LEU A 108 -8.00 -1.21 -5.57
CA LEU A 108 -7.75 -1.36 -4.14
C LEU A 108 -8.51 -2.56 -3.57
N ASN A 109 -7.78 -3.46 -2.92
CA ASN A 109 -8.32 -4.66 -2.27
C ASN A 109 -8.05 -4.60 -0.77
N ASN A 110 -9.01 -5.04 0.03
CA ASN A 110 -8.92 -5.09 1.48
C ASN A 110 -9.25 -6.50 1.97
N VAL A 111 -8.45 -7.01 2.88
CA VAL A 111 -8.69 -8.29 3.55
C VAL A 111 -8.47 -8.09 5.05
N SER A 112 -9.44 -8.50 5.85
CA SER A 112 -9.35 -8.40 7.31
C SER A 112 -9.08 -9.77 7.93
N TRP A 113 -8.29 -9.77 8.98
CA TRP A 113 -8.06 -10.92 9.83
C TRP A 113 -8.50 -10.62 11.26
N LYS A 114 -9.47 -11.41 11.73
CA LYS A 114 -9.89 -11.43 13.14
C LYS A 114 -9.19 -12.58 13.84
N ALA A 115 -8.13 -12.26 14.58
CA ALA A 115 -7.23 -13.23 15.16
C ALA A 115 -7.86 -14.03 16.31
N ASN A 116 -7.91 -15.34 16.16
CA ASN A 116 -8.18 -16.28 17.25
C ASN A 116 -6.87 -17.02 17.64
N ALA A 117 -5.84 -16.25 18.00
CA ALA A 117 -4.49 -16.73 18.30
C ALA A 117 -3.96 -16.02 19.57
N PRO A 118 -2.93 -16.52 20.24
CA PRO A 118 -2.27 -15.84 21.36
C PRO A 118 -1.68 -14.48 20.95
N SER A 119 -1.50 -13.58 21.93
CA SER A 119 -0.70 -12.36 21.71
C SER A 119 0.70 -12.73 21.23
N GLY A 120 1.21 -12.01 20.24
CA GLY A 120 2.52 -12.32 19.68
C GLY A 120 2.75 -11.66 18.33
N THR A 121 3.90 -11.99 17.75
CA THR A 121 4.28 -11.53 16.41
C THR A 121 3.89 -12.59 15.37
N TYR A 122 3.31 -12.10 14.29
CA TYR A 122 2.87 -12.88 13.14
C TYR A 122 3.36 -12.23 11.85
N PHE A 123 3.28 -12.98 10.75
CA PHE A 123 3.55 -12.49 9.41
C PHE A 123 2.33 -12.70 8.52
N ILE A 124 1.87 -11.63 7.88
CA ILE A 124 0.97 -11.73 6.73
C ILE A 124 1.86 -11.97 5.50
N GLN A 125 1.57 -13.00 4.75
CA GLN A 125 2.23 -13.27 3.48
C GLN A 125 1.18 -13.37 2.38
N MET A 126 1.34 -12.53 1.34
CA MET A 126 0.54 -12.60 0.11
C MET A 126 1.38 -13.19 -1.00
N SER A 127 0.84 -14.16 -1.70
CA SER A 127 1.36 -14.63 -3.00
C SER A 127 0.46 -14.13 -4.12
N ALA A 128 1.04 -13.48 -5.12
CA ALA A 128 0.31 -12.94 -6.27
C ALA A 128 1.26 -12.75 -7.46
N ASN A 129 0.85 -13.15 -8.65
CA ASN A 129 1.63 -12.99 -9.89
C ASN A 129 3.08 -13.48 -9.75
N ASN A 130 3.28 -14.68 -9.19
CA ASN A 130 4.58 -15.31 -8.91
C ASN A 130 5.52 -14.53 -7.95
N ASN A 131 4.98 -13.52 -7.27
CA ASN A 131 5.71 -12.76 -6.27
C ASN A 131 5.16 -13.05 -4.86
N TYR A 132 6.02 -12.84 -3.86
CA TYR A 132 5.66 -12.95 -2.45
C TYR A 132 5.88 -11.61 -1.77
N TYR A 133 4.89 -11.20 -0.98
CA TYR A 133 4.91 -9.98 -0.19
C TYR A 133 4.67 -10.36 1.26
N SER A 134 5.45 -9.81 2.19
CA SER A 134 5.35 -10.15 3.60
C SER A 134 5.40 -8.93 4.49
N GLN A 135 4.58 -8.92 5.54
CA GLN A 135 4.59 -7.88 6.57
C GLN A 135 4.54 -8.49 7.96
N LYS A 136 5.32 -7.92 8.87
CA LYS A 136 5.26 -8.24 10.29
C LYS A 136 4.10 -7.50 10.95
N ILE A 137 3.31 -8.23 11.73
CA ILE A 137 2.19 -7.70 12.51
C ILE A 137 2.28 -8.15 13.96
N GLN A 138 1.69 -7.38 14.88
CA GLN A 138 1.74 -7.68 16.31
C GLN A 138 0.32 -7.68 16.89
N LEU A 139 -0.10 -8.86 17.36
CA LEU A 139 -1.34 -9.05 18.09
C LEU A 139 -1.11 -8.78 19.60
N VAL A 140 -1.94 -7.93 20.16
CA VAL A 140 -2.00 -7.65 21.61
C VAL A 140 -3.43 -7.94 22.09
N LYS A 141 -3.55 -8.63 23.20
CA LYS A 141 -4.83 -8.91 23.89
C LYS A 141 -4.82 -8.32 25.27
#